data_f79aabda04c6d72b7e3924baf7c2fd4c
#
_entry.id   f79aabda04c6d72b7e3924baf7c2fd4c
#
_cell.length_a   1.000
_cell.length_b   1.000
_cell.length_c   1.000
_cell.angle_alpha   90.00
_cell.angle_beta   90.00
_cell.angle_gamma   90.00
#
_symmetry.space_group_name_H-M   'P 1'
#
loop_
_entity.id
_entity.type
_entity.pdbx_description
1 polymer ?
#
loop_
_entity_poly.entity_id
_entity_poly.type
_entity_poly.pdbx_seq_one_letter_code
_entity_poly.pdbx_strand_id
1 'polypeptide(L)'
;MTIRPHRIIRRKNTKEIKVGNVGVGGKSTISVQSMTNTLTTDIEGTINQIKSLENEGADIVRVSCPDKESTSALKEIVKNVSAPIVADIHFHYKRAIEAAEMGASCLRVNPGNIGSQQKVLEVIKAAKNNNCSIRIGVNAGSLDKKILEKYKEPCPEALVESAQQNIKLLEDNDFFNFKISVKSSDIFLTVKAYRQLSEICDYPLHLGVTEAGGLFTGSIKSSIGIGQLLMEGIGDTIRVSLSSDPVDEVKAGYEILKSLGIRSRGVNIISCPSCARQAFPVIETVK
;
A
#
# COMPACT_ATOMS: atom_id res chain seq x y z
N MET A 1 33.45 -5.05 5.98
CA MET A 1 32.78 -5.95 6.95
C MET A 1 31.76 -5.14 7.73
N THR A 2 30.50 -5.56 7.76
CA THR A 2 29.46 -4.91 8.56
C THR A 2 29.68 -5.23 10.03
N ILE A 3 29.84 -4.18 10.85
CA ILE A 3 30.06 -4.30 12.31
C ILE A 3 28.84 -4.92 13.02
N ARG A 4 27.68 -5.00 12.34
CA ARG A 4 26.41 -5.49 12.91
C ARG A 4 25.71 -6.45 11.94
N PRO A 5 26.21 -7.67 11.74
CA PRO A 5 25.66 -8.63 10.76
C PRO A 5 24.21 -9.04 11.06
N HIS A 6 23.77 -8.97 12.33
CA HIS A 6 22.40 -9.24 12.76
C HIS A 6 21.37 -8.19 12.28
N ARG A 7 21.82 -7.04 11.75
CA ARG A 7 20.98 -5.98 11.19
C ARG A 7 20.83 -6.03 9.67
N ILE A 8 21.43 -7.01 9.02
CA ILE A 8 21.38 -7.12 7.55
C ILE A 8 20.05 -7.73 7.15
N ILE A 9 19.20 -6.93 6.52
CA ILE A 9 17.98 -7.41 5.86
C ILE A 9 18.32 -7.71 4.40
N ARG A 10 18.17 -8.97 4.00
CA ARG A 10 18.33 -9.39 2.62
C ARG A 10 16.98 -9.28 1.92
N ARG A 11 16.74 -8.16 1.25
CA ARG A 11 15.50 -7.97 0.50
C ARG A 11 15.39 -9.02 -0.60
N LYS A 12 14.19 -9.56 -0.74
CA LYS A 12 13.82 -10.38 -1.89
C LYS A 12 13.95 -9.54 -3.16
N ASN A 13 14.52 -10.11 -4.21
CA ASN A 13 14.60 -9.47 -5.52
C ASN A 13 13.24 -9.61 -6.21
N THR A 14 12.54 -8.50 -6.38
CA THR A 14 11.26 -8.41 -7.08
C THR A 14 11.44 -7.68 -8.41
N LYS A 15 10.51 -7.86 -9.35
CA LYS A 15 10.43 -7.04 -10.56
C LYS A 15 10.25 -5.58 -10.18
N GLU A 16 10.92 -4.68 -10.88
CA GLU A 16 10.69 -3.25 -10.70
C GLU A 16 9.54 -2.80 -11.59
N ILE A 17 8.57 -2.12 -10.99
CA ILE A 17 7.48 -1.44 -11.68
C ILE A 17 7.53 0.05 -11.40
N LYS A 18 6.75 0.84 -12.11
CA LYS A 18 6.62 2.29 -11.87
C LYS A 18 5.20 2.66 -11.48
N VAL A 19 5.10 3.55 -10.49
CA VAL A 19 3.87 4.26 -10.13
C VAL A 19 4.16 5.74 -10.39
N GLY A 20 3.80 6.22 -11.58
CA GLY A 20 4.27 7.53 -12.06
C GLY A 20 5.80 7.57 -12.11
N ASN A 21 6.38 8.50 -11.37
CA ASN A 21 7.84 8.68 -11.25
C ASN A 21 8.48 7.83 -10.12
N VAL A 22 7.68 7.14 -9.31
CA VAL A 22 8.17 6.32 -8.18
C VAL A 22 8.40 4.88 -8.62
N GLY A 23 9.64 4.40 -8.50
CA GLY A 23 9.97 2.98 -8.67
C GLY A 23 9.52 2.15 -7.47
N VAL A 24 8.97 0.97 -7.71
CA VAL A 24 8.51 0.02 -6.69
C VAL A 24 9.01 -1.37 -7.02
N GLY A 25 9.68 -2.02 -6.09
CA GLY A 25 10.35 -3.30 -6.31
C GLY A 25 11.80 -3.16 -6.75
N GLY A 26 12.43 -4.24 -7.11
CA GLY A 26 13.83 -4.29 -7.53
C GLY A 26 14.78 -3.66 -6.52
N LYS A 27 15.57 -2.71 -6.99
CA LYS A 27 16.50 -1.93 -6.17
C LYS A 27 15.91 -0.63 -5.62
N SER A 28 14.66 -0.30 -5.96
CA SER A 28 13.98 0.90 -5.48
C SER A 28 13.82 0.89 -3.95
N THR A 29 13.85 2.06 -3.35
CA THR A 29 13.59 2.20 -1.90
C THR A 29 12.15 1.79 -1.58
N ILE A 30 11.94 1.25 -0.38
CA ILE A 30 10.58 0.92 0.09
C ILE A 30 9.79 2.21 0.24
N SER A 31 8.72 2.34 -0.53
CA SER A 31 7.88 3.54 -0.55
C SER A 31 6.81 3.52 0.54
N VAL A 32 6.53 4.69 1.11
CA VAL A 32 5.45 4.91 2.05
C VAL A 32 4.26 5.49 1.30
N GLN A 33 3.13 4.78 1.33
CA GLN A 33 1.87 5.23 0.76
C GLN A 33 0.89 5.61 1.87
N SER A 34 0.13 6.68 1.68
CA SER A 34 -1.06 6.99 2.49
C SER A 34 -2.29 7.15 1.60
N MET A 35 -3.41 7.55 2.18
CA MET A 35 -4.68 7.73 1.49
C MET A 35 -5.42 8.92 2.06
N THR A 36 -6.04 9.72 1.19
CA THR A 36 -6.93 10.80 1.63
C THR A 36 -8.20 10.25 2.26
N ASN A 37 -8.75 11.00 3.20
CA ASN A 37 -10.05 10.75 3.80
C ASN A 37 -11.09 11.86 3.49
N THR A 38 -10.69 12.83 2.65
CA THR A 38 -11.60 13.84 2.08
C THR A 38 -12.51 13.21 1.03
N LEU A 39 -13.66 13.84 0.78
CA LEU A 39 -14.44 13.52 -0.42
C LEU A 39 -13.64 13.95 -1.65
N THR A 40 -13.44 13.06 -2.60
CA THR A 40 -12.64 13.35 -3.80
C THR A 40 -13.24 14.45 -4.65
N THR A 41 -14.55 14.66 -4.57
CA THR A 41 -15.27 15.76 -5.19
C THR A 41 -14.99 17.13 -4.55
N ASP A 42 -14.50 17.16 -3.30
CA ASP A 42 -13.88 18.33 -2.70
C ASP A 42 -12.42 18.42 -3.17
N ILE A 43 -12.25 19.00 -4.35
CA ILE A 43 -10.96 19.05 -5.05
C ILE A 43 -9.92 19.81 -4.22
N GLU A 44 -10.29 20.98 -3.71
CA GLU A 44 -9.37 21.83 -2.93
C GLU A 44 -8.96 21.15 -1.62
N GLY A 45 -9.92 20.64 -0.85
CA GLY A 45 -9.66 19.91 0.37
C GLY A 45 -8.78 18.68 0.13
N THR A 46 -9.03 17.95 -0.97
CA THR A 46 -8.22 16.77 -1.34
C THR A 46 -6.79 17.16 -1.75
N ILE A 47 -6.61 18.22 -2.54
CA ILE A 47 -5.27 18.74 -2.90
C ILE A 47 -4.50 19.16 -1.65
N ASN A 48 -5.13 19.92 -0.75
CA ASN A 48 -4.49 20.38 0.48
C ASN A 48 -4.08 19.20 1.38
N GLN A 49 -4.91 18.17 1.50
CA GLN A 49 -4.58 16.98 2.26
C GLN A 49 -3.43 16.21 1.60
N ILE A 50 -3.42 16.04 0.27
CA ILE A 50 -2.30 15.40 -0.44
C ILE A 50 -1.01 16.17 -0.20
N LYS A 51 -1.00 17.50 -0.29
CA LYS A 51 0.19 18.32 0.00
C LYS A 51 0.67 18.15 1.44
N SER A 52 -0.22 18.01 2.40
CA SER A 52 0.15 17.69 3.78
C SER A 52 0.83 16.33 3.89
N LEU A 53 0.32 15.32 3.16
CA LEU A 53 0.95 14.00 3.10
C LEU A 53 2.31 14.03 2.40
N GLU A 54 2.46 14.79 1.32
CA GLU A 54 3.74 15.01 0.61
C GLU A 54 4.77 15.66 1.54
N ASN A 55 4.36 16.69 2.28
CA ASN A 55 5.22 17.39 3.24
C ASN A 55 5.68 16.45 4.37
N GLU A 56 4.84 15.50 4.79
CA GLU A 56 5.24 14.47 5.74
C GLU A 56 6.09 13.37 5.10
N GLY A 57 6.12 13.28 3.77
CA GLY A 57 6.99 12.37 3.02
C GLY A 57 6.28 11.17 2.40
N ALA A 58 4.97 11.21 2.22
CA ALA A 58 4.31 10.20 1.44
C ALA A 58 4.85 10.17 0.01
N ASP A 59 5.35 9.01 -0.43
CA ASP A 59 5.87 8.83 -1.79
C ASP A 59 4.76 8.63 -2.81
N ILE A 60 3.64 8.08 -2.39
CA ILE A 60 2.47 7.73 -3.21
C ILE A 60 1.22 8.04 -2.40
N VAL A 61 0.21 8.64 -3.02
CA VAL A 61 -1.06 8.92 -2.35
C VAL A 61 -2.22 8.24 -3.07
N ARG A 62 -3.11 7.60 -2.31
CA ARG A 62 -4.32 6.96 -2.83
C ARG A 62 -5.54 7.85 -2.59
N VAL A 63 -6.41 7.92 -3.58
CA VAL A 63 -7.64 8.70 -3.58
C VAL A 63 -8.81 7.79 -3.94
N SER A 64 -9.94 7.91 -3.26
CA SER A 64 -11.13 7.09 -3.52
C SER A 64 -11.87 7.56 -4.77
N CYS A 65 -12.27 6.64 -5.65
CA CYS A 65 -12.99 6.93 -6.88
C CYS A 65 -14.25 6.06 -7.00
N PRO A 66 -15.26 6.28 -6.16
CA PRO A 66 -16.48 5.47 -6.14
C PRO A 66 -17.41 5.75 -7.31
N ASP A 67 -17.41 6.96 -7.86
CA ASP A 67 -18.36 7.48 -8.86
C ASP A 67 -17.65 8.28 -9.97
N LYS A 68 -18.44 8.77 -10.93
CA LYS A 68 -17.94 9.52 -12.09
C LYS A 68 -17.45 10.91 -11.70
N GLU A 69 -18.08 11.53 -10.77
CA GLU A 69 -17.74 12.85 -10.25
C GLU A 69 -16.35 12.81 -9.61
N SER A 70 -16.09 11.80 -8.81
CA SER A 70 -14.77 11.55 -8.18
C SER A 70 -13.68 11.28 -9.23
N THR A 71 -13.96 10.48 -10.28
CA THR A 71 -12.98 10.26 -11.35
C THR A 71 -12.72 11.51 -12.18
N SER A 72 -13.75 12.34 -12.40
CA SER A 72 -13.59 13.62 -13.11
C SER A 72 -12.73 14.62 -12.33
N ALA A 73 -12.85 14.63 -10.99
CA ALA A 73 -12.06 15.48 -10.11
C ALA A 73 -10.55 15.14 -10.16
N LEU A 74 -10.19 13.88 -10.45
CA LEU A 74 -8.79 13.46 -10.52
C LEU A 74 -7.95 14.31 -11.48
N LYS A 75 -8.52 14.75 -12.60
CA LYS A 75 -7.79 15.56 -13.59
C LYS A 75 -7.19 16.82 -12.97
N GLU A 76 -7.95 17.52 -12.14
CA GLU A 76 -7.48 18.73 -11.48
C GLU A 76 -6.59 18.38 -10.27
N ILE A 77 -6.91 17.34 -9.52
CA ILE A 77 -6.11 16.89 -8.40
C ILE A 77 -4.71 16.50 -8.87
N VAL A 78 -4.58 15.63 -9.87
CA VAL A 78 -3.29 15.16 -10.40
C VAL A 78 -2.41 16.30 -10.89
N LYS A 79 -3.02 17.33 -11.49
CA LYS A 79 -2.30 18.50 -12.01
C LYS A 79 -1.68 19.38 -10.92
N ASN A 80 -2.25 19.37 -9.71
CA ASN A 80 -1.90 20.29 -8.63
C ASN A 80 -1.09 19.63 -7.48
N VAL A 81 -0.67 18.36 -7.65
CA VAL A 81 0.12 17.60 -6.67
C VAL A 81 1.34 16.99 -7.32
N SER A 82 2.36 16.63 -6.52
CA SER A 82 3.62 16.04 -7.00
C SER A 82 3.65 14.52 -6.83
N ALA A 83 3.00 14.00 -5.78
CA ALA A 83 2.96 12.57 -5.52
C ALA A 83 2.08 11.85 -6.57
N PRO A 84 2.54 10.72 -7.12
CA PRO A 84 1.73 9.92 -8.02
C PRO A 84 0.46 9.42 -7.32
N ILE A 85 -0.67 9.55 -8.01
CA ILE A 85 -1.98 9.24 -7.48
C ILE A 85 -2.39 7.80 -7.82
N VAL A 86 -2.82 7.07 -6.81
CA VAL A 86 -3.48 5.77 -6.94
C VAL A 86 -4.98 5.95 -6.87
N ALA A 87 -5.70 5.66 -7.93
CA ALA A 87 -7.17 5.65 -7.92
C ALA A 87 -7.67 4.35 -7.30
N ASP A 88 -8.47 4.45 -6.25
CA ASP A 88 -9.09 3.32 -5.56
C ASP A 88 -10.47 3.00 -6.14
N ILE A 89 -10.53 1.93 -6.91
CA ILE A 89 -11.73 1.50 -7.64
C ILE A 89 -12.33 0.27 -6.96
N HIS A 90 -13.59 0.36 -6.54
CA HIS A 90 -14.25 -0.71 -5.80
C HIS A 90 -15.02 -1.69 -6.69
N PHE A 91 -15.95 -1.20 -7.54
CA PHE A 91 -16.90 -2.08 -8.23
C PHE A 91 -17.07 -1.81 -9.73
N HIS A 92 -16.76 -0.61 -10.22
CA HIS A 92 -17.09 -0.21 -11.57
C HIS A 92 -15.87 -0.08 -12.47
N TYR A 93 -15.69 -1.01 -13.41
CA TYR A 93 -14.59 -1.01 -14.35
C TYR A 93 -14.45 0.31 -15.15
N LYS A 94 -15.58 0.98 -15.47
CA LYS A 94 -15.56 2.28 -16.14
C LYS A 94 -14.83 3.36 -15.34
N ARG A 95 -14.96 3.30 -14.00
CA ARG A 95 -14.21 4.23 -13.12
C ARG A 95 -12.70 4.01 -13.22
N ALA A 96 -12.27 2.76 -13.40
CA ALA A 96 -10.85 2.46 -13.62
C ALA A 96 -10.35 3.04 -14.95
N ILE A 97 -11.13 2.91 -16.03
CA ILE A 97 -10.79 3.47 -17.33
C ILE A 97 -10.69 4.99 -17.26
N GLU A 98 -11.73 5.64 -16.75
CA GLU A 98 -11.75 7.09 -16.58
C GLU A 98 -10.62 7.61 -15.68
N ALA A 99 -10.33 6.93 -14.57
CA ALA A 99 -9.24 7.33 -13.70
C ALA A 99 -7.86 7.26 -14.41
N ALA A 100 -7.62 6.23 -15.22
CA ALA A 100 -6.41 6.15 -16.04
C ALA A 100 -6.32 7.31 -17.05
N GLU A 101 -7.44 7.63 -17.72
CA GLU A 101 -7.54 8.75 -18.68
C GLU A 101 -7.39 10.13 -18.00
N MET A 102 -7.78 10.25 -16.72
CA MET A 102 -7.61 11.48 -15.93
C MET A 102 -6.21 11.60 -15.31
N GLY A 103 -5.30 10.69 -15.59
CA GLY A 103 -3.90 10.79 -15.18
C GLY A 103 -3.52 10.07 -13.89
N ALA A 104 -4.36 9.17 -13.38
CA ALA A 104 -3.97 8.30 -12.27
C ALA A 104 -2.74 7.47 -12.66
N SER A 105 -1.74 7.40 -11.77
CA SER A 105 -0.49 6.66 -11.98
C SER A 105 -0.62 5.17 -11.66
N CYS A 106 -1.65 4.80 -10.89
CA CYS A 106 -1.93 3.41 -10.53
C CYS A 106 -3.42 3.22 -10.28
N LEU A 107 -3.97 2.11 -10.74
CA LEU A 107 -5.34 1.69 -10.43
C LEU A 107 -5.29 0.63 -9.33
N ARG A 108 -5.92 0.87 -8.20
CA ARG A 108 -6.15 -0.18 -7.21
C ARG A 108 -7.48 -0.84 -7.54
N VAL A 109 -7.40 -2.07 -7.89
CA VAL A 109 -8.56 -2.89 -8.25
C VAL A 109 -8.49 -4.27 -7.59
N ASN A 110 -9.66 -4.84 -7.33
CA ASN A 110 -9.77 -6.30 -7.14
C ASN A 110 -10.43 -6.83 -8.41
N PRO A 111 -9.67 -7.44 -9.33
CA PRO A 111 -10.20 -7.89 -10.61
C PRO A 111 -11.40 -8.83 -10.47
N GLY A 112 -11.46 -9.63 -9.40
CA GLY A 112 -12.62 -10.48 -9.07
C GLY A 112 -13.92 -9.69 -8.81
N ASN A 113 -13.83 -8.42 -8.42
CA ASN A 113 -14.99 -7.57 -8.11
C ASN A 113 -15.41 -6.65 -9.28
N ILE A 114 -14.58 -6.53 -10.31
CA ILE A 114 -14.84 -5.64 -11.46
C ILE A 114 -15.91 -6.23 -12.41
N GLY A 115 -16.06 -7.53 -12.40
CA GLY A 115 -17.07 -8.24 -13.20
C GLY A 115 -16.45 -9.21 -14.22
N SER A 116 -17.00 -9.26 -15.44
CA SER A 116 -16.56 -10.25 -16.44
C SER A 116 -15.12 -10.03 -16.91
N GLN A 117 -14.48 -11.10 -17.41
CA GLN A 117 -13.14 -11.05 -17.98
C GLN A 117 -13.00 -9.95 -19.05
N GLN A 118 -14.03 -9.74 -19.88
CA GLN A 118 -14.05 -8.66 -20.89
C GLN A 118 -13.86 -7.29 -20.26
N LYS A 119 -14.50 -6.99 -19.13
CA LYS A 119 -14.36 -5.71 -18.41
C LYS A 119 -12.96 -5.52 -17.83
N VAL A 120 -12.35 -6.60 -17.35
CA VAL A 120 -10.97 -6.57 -16.88
C VAL A 120 -10.01 -6.26 -18.03
N LEU A 121 -10.24 -6.82 -19.23
CA LEU A 121 -9.45 -6.52 -20.43
C LEU A 121 -9.52 -5.03 -20.81
N GLU A 122 -10.69 -4.42 -20.72
CA GLU A 122 -10.83 -2.99 -20.99
C GLU A 122 -10.03 -2.14 -20.00
N VAL A 123 -10.00 -2.52 -18.71
CA VAL A 123 -9.18 -1.84 -17.71
C VAL A 123 -7.68 -2.02 -17.99
N ILE A 124 -7.24 -3.21 -18.37
CA ILE A 124 -5.84 -3.48 -18.74
C ILE A 124 -5.44 -2.63 -19.94
N LYS A 125 -6.30 -2.56 -20.96
CA LYS A 125 -6.07 -1.73 -22.16
C LYS A 125 -5.94 -0.24 -21.80
N ALA A 126 -6.82 0.27 -20.97
CA ALA A 126 -6.75 1.65 -20.50
C ALA A 126 -5.47 1.92 -19.69
N ALA A 127 -5.08 1.00 -18.82
CA ALA A 127 -3.84 1.09 -18.03
C ALA A 127 -2.59 1.11 -18.95
N LYS A 128 -2.53 0.23 -19.97
CA LYS A 128 -1.46 0.24 -20.98
C LYS A 128 -1.36 1.56 -21.72
N ASN A 129 -2.49 2.05 -22.24
CA ASN A 129 -2.54 3.26 -23.06
C ASN A 129 -2.13 4.53 -22.29
N ASN A 130 -2.33 4.54 -20.96
CA ASN A 130 -2.03 5.70 -20.13
C ASN A 130 -0.79 5.48 -19.22
N ASN A 131 0.05 4.48 -19.49
CA ASN A 131 1.24 4.14 -18.69
C ASN A 131 0.92 3.99 -17.18
N CYS A 132 -0.28 3.52 -16.85
CA CYS A 132 -0.77 3.37 -15.51
C CYS A 132 -0.45 1.96 -15.01
N SER A 133 0.08 1.85 -13.79
CA SER A 133 0.27 0.55 -13.15
C SER A 133 -1.03 0.04 -12.54
N ILE A 134 -1.07 -1.26 -12.22
CA ILE A 134 -2.21 -1.85 -11.51
C ILE A 134 -1.75 -2.37 -10.15
N ARG A 135 -2.55 -2.18 -9.11
CA ARG A 135 -2.41 -2.90 -7.85
C ARG A 135 -3.55 -3.88 -7.68
N ILE A 136 -3.22 -5.17 -7.71
CA ILE A 136 -4.12 -6.24 -7.29
C ILE A 136 -4.31 -6.13 -5.78
N GLY A 137 -5.55 -5.88 -5.34
CA GLY A 137 -5.88 -5.71 -3.92
C GLY A 137 -6.79 -6.82 -3.42
N VAL A 138 -6.22 -7.90 -2.90
CA VAL A 138 -6.98 -8.97 -2.24
C VAL A 138 -7.12 -8.66 -0.75
N ASN A 139 -8.34 -8.69 -0.24
CA ASN A 139 -8.63 -8.53 1.18
C ASN A 139 -9.48 -9.71 1.68
N ALA A 140 -9.22 -10.16 2.90
CA ALA A 140 -9.96 -11.26 3.52
C ALA A 140 -11.48 -11.01 3.55
N GLY A 141 -11.90 -9.77 3.82
CA GLY A 141 -13.32 -9.38 3.86
C GLY A 141 -14.01 -9.25 2.51
N SER A 142 -13.29 -9.41 1.37
CA SER A 142 -13.84 -9.25 0.01
C SER A 142 -13.30 -10.29 -0.98
N LEU A 143 -13.11 -11.51 -0.52
CA LEU A 143 -12.75 -12.64 -1.36
C LEU A 143 -13.89 -13.02 -2.33
N ASP A 144 -13.53 -13.55 -3.49
CA ASP A 144 -14.48 -14.09 -4.45
C ASP A 144 -15.31 -15.22 -3.84
N LYS A 145 -16.60 -15.27 -4.19
CA LYS A 145 -17.54 -16.27 -3.66
C LYS A 145 -17.09 -17.70 -3.89
N LYS A 146 -16.53 -18.02 -5.06
CA LYS A 146 -16.05 -19.37 -5.40
C LYS A 146 -14.87 -19.78 -4.52
N ILE A 147 -13.98 -18.83 -4.20
CA ILE A 147 -12.87 -19.07 -3.28
C ILE A 147 -13.40 -19.31 -1.87
N LEU A 148 -14.36 -18.51 -1.40
CA LEU A 148 -14.99 -18.71 -0.09
C LEU A 148 -15.78 -20.02 -0.02
N GLU A 149 -16.45 -20.44 -1.08
CA GLU A 149 -17.12 -21.74 -1.16
C GLU A 149 -16.13 -22.91 -1.04
N LYS A 150 -14.94 -22.76 -1.63
CA LYS A 150 -13.87 -23.78 -1.58
C LYS A 150 -13.23 -23.88 -0.20
N TYR A 151 -12.86 -22.74 0.39
CA TYR A 151 -12.09 -22.69 1.63
C TYR A 151 -12.95 -22.55 2.89
N LYS A 152 -14.23 -22.22 2.76
CA LYS A 152 -15.22 -22.01 3.81
C LYS A 152 -15.02 -20.74 4.63
N GLU A 153 -13.79 -20.31 4.81
CA GLU A 153 -13.41 -19.10 5.54
C GLU A 153 -12.18 -18.41 4.90
N PRO A 154 -11.94 -17.12 5.18
CA PRO A 154 -10.71 -16.47 4.79
C PRO A 154 -9.51 -17.12 5.47
N CYS A 155 -8.60 -17.67 4.69
CA CYS A 155 -7.34 -18.26 5.14
C CYS A 155 -6.19 -17.80 4.25
N PRO A 156 -4.93 -17.99 4.65
CA PRO A 156 -3.77 -17.58 3.84
C PRO A 156 -3.81 -18.16 2.42
N GLU A 157 -4.15 -19.42 2.29
CA GLU A 157 -4.24 -20.16 1.04
C GLU A 157 -5.31 -19.57 0.10
N ALA A 158 -6.45 -19.15 0.66
CA ALA A 158 -7.54 -18.51 -0.10
C ALA A 158 -7.11 -17.14 -0.66
N LEU A 159 -6.38 -16.32 0.14
CA LEU A 159 -5.85 -15.04 -0.32
C LEU A 159 -4.78 -15.22 -1.40
N VAL A 160 -3.91 -16.21 -1.24
CA VAL A 160 -2.84 -16.51 -2.19
C VAL A 160 -3.43 -17.02 -3.51
N GLU A 161 -4.40 -17.95 -3.47
CA GLU A 161 -5.07 -18.44 -4.68
C GLU A 161 -5.78 -17.30 -5.42
N SER A 162 -6.49 -16.42 -4.69
CA SER A 162 -7.08 -15.22 -5.29
C SER A 162 -6.05 -14.34 -5.98
N ALA A 163 -4.91 -14.12 -5.33
CA ALA A 163 -3.82 -13.33 -5.92
C ALA A 163 -3.25 -14.00 -7.17
N GLN A 164 -3.00 -15.32 -7.15
CA GLN A 164 -2.47 -16.09 -8.28
C GLN A 164 -3.39 -16.05 -9.50
N GLN A 165 -4.71 -16.20 -9.31
CA GLN A 165 -5.68 -16.09 -10.40
C GLN A 165 -5.63 -14.74 -11.08
N ASN A 166 -5.46 -13.66 -10.29
CA ASN A 166 -5.37 -12.31 -10.80
C ASN A 166 -4.00 -12.02 -11.46
N ILE A 167 -2.90 -12.56 -10.92
CA ILE A 167 -1.57 -12.50 -11.56
C ILE A 167 -1.65 -13.14 -12.95
N LYS A 168 -2.14 -14.37 -13.02
CA LYS A 168 -2.28 -15.09 -14.28
C LYS A 168 -3.13 -14.32 -15.28
N LEU A 169 -4.24 -13.73 -14.85
CA LEU A 169 -5.09 -12.93 -15.73
C LEU A 169 -4.34 -11.74 -16.34
N LEU A 170 -3.49 -11.04 -15.57
CA LEU A 170 -2.70 -9.93 -16.08
C LEU A 170 -1.58 -10.42 -17.00
N GLU A 171 -0.88 -11.50 -16.65
CA GLU A 171 0.18 -12.11 -17.48
C GLU A 171 -0.35 -12.65 -18.80
N ASP A 172 -1.49 -13.37 -18.80
CA ASP A 172 -2.15 -13.88 -20.01
C ASP A 172 -2.57 -12.75 -20.96
N ASN A 173 -2.58 -11.49 -20.48
CA ASN A 173 -2.86 -10.29 -21.28
C ASN A 173 -1.64 -9.38 -21.45
N ASP A 174 -0.43 -9.92 -21.32
CA ASP A 174 0.84 -9.19 -21.52
C ASP A 174 0.92 -7.90 -20.69
N PHE A 175 0.40 -7.91 -19.46
CA PHE A 175 0.47 -6.78 -18.54
C PHE A 175 1.32 -7.14 -17.32
N PHE A 176 2.50 -6.53 -17.19
CA PHE A 176 3.49 -6.83 -16.14
C PHE A 176 3.77 -5.65 -15.20
N ASN A 177 3.20 -4.48 -15.48
CA ASN A 177 3.36 -3.28 -14.64
C ASN A 177 2.36 -3.29 -13.48
N PHE A 178 2.49 -4.26 -12.57
CA PHE A 178 1.58 -4.37 -11.43
C PHE A 178 2.28 -4.80 -10.14
N LYS A 179 1.63 -4.49 -9.03
CA LYS A 179 2.00 -4.91 -7.67
C LYS A 179 0.81 -5.56 -6.98
N ILE A 180 1.07 -6.28 -5.88
CA ILE A 180 0.06 -7.10 -5.22
C ILE A 180 -0.04 -6.75 -3.74
N SER A 181 -1.24 -6.84 -3.20
CA SER A 181 -1.49 -6.79 -1.77
C SER A 181 -2.47 -7.88 -1.36
N VAL A 182 -2.14 -8.61 -0.29
CA VAL A 182 -3.01 -9.61 0.37
C VAL A 182 -3.13 -9.23 1.83
N LYS A 183 -4.30 -8.76 2.24
CA LYS A 183 -4.49 -8.11 3.54
C LYS A 183 -5.63 -8.69 4.34
N SER A 184 -5.45 -8.68 5.66
CA SER A 184 -6.49 -8.98 6.65
C SER A 184 -6.33 -8.05 7.85
N SER A 185 -7.32 -8.02 8.72
CA SER A 185 -7.23 -7.44 10.07
C SER A 185 -6.50 -8.38 11.05
N ASP A 186 -6.41 -9.67 10.72
CA ASP A 186 -5.60 -10.65 11.44
C ASP A 186 -4.14 -10.59 10.96
N ILE A 187 -3.23 -10.34 11.91
CA ILE A 187 -1.80 -10.20 11.64
C ILE A 187 -1.20 -11.53 11.20
N PHE A 188 -1.55 -12.65 11.86
CA PHE A 188 -1.01 -13.97 11.56
C PHE A 188 -1.39 -14.42 10.16
N LEU A 189 -2.67 -14.26 9.81
CA LEU A 189 -3.18 -14.54 8.47
C LEU A 189 -2.47 -13.68 7.42
N THR A 190 -2.33 -12.37 7.68
CA THR A 190 -1.66 -11.44 6.78
C THR A 190 -0.20 -11.84 6.55
N VAL A 191 0.57 -12.07 7.63
CA VAL A 191 1.99 -12.44 7.54
C VAL A 191 2.16 -13.76 6.80
N LYS A 192 1.36 -14.78 7.12
CA LYS A 192 1.44 -16.09 6.46
C LYS A 192 1.10 -15.99 4.97
N ALA A 193 0.05 -15.22 4.60
CA ALA A 193 -0.33 -15.03 3.21
C ALA A 193 0.78 -14.33 2.40
N TYR A 194 1.42 -13.29 2.94
CA TYR A 194 2.53 -12.62 2.25
C TYR A 194 3.77 -13.52 2.12
N ARG A 195 4.10 -14.35 3.12
CA ARG A 195 5.19 -15.33 3.02
C ARG A 195 4.94 -16.30 1.88
N GLN A 196 3.78 -16.96 1.87
CA GLN A 196 3.40 -17.90 0.80
C GLN A 196 3.41 -17.20 -0.57
N LEU A 197 2.81 -16.01 -0.68
CA LEU A 197 2.80 -15.27 -1.93
C LEU A 197 4.22 -14.89 -2.39
N SER A 198 5.09 -14.52 -1.46
CA SER A 198 6.47 -14.18 -1.78
C SER A 198 7.30 -15.37 -2.30
N GLU A 199 6.93 -16.60 -1.97
CA GLU A 199 7.61 -17.81 -2.46
C GLU A 199 7.26 -18.14 -3.91
N ILE A 200 6.07 -17.74 -4.36
CA ILE A 200 5.50 -18.14 -5.65
C ILE A 200 5.49 -17.05 -6.72
N CYS A 201 5.80 -15.80 -6.37
CA CYS A 201 5.88 -14.72 -7.35
C CYS A 201 7.03 -13.74 -7.03
N ASP A 202 7.48 -13.04 -8.05
CA ASP A 202 8.52 -12.02 -7.97
C ASP A 202 7.98 -10.60 -8.25
N TYR A 203 6.68 -10.40 -8.22
CA TYR A 203 6.06 -9.08 -8.31
C TYR A 203 6.16 -8.30 -7.00
N PRO A 204 6.24 -6.96 -7.06
CA PRO A 204 6.32 -6.14 -5.86
C PRO A 204 5.11 -6.31 -4.94
N LEU A 205 5.38 -6.37 -3.65
CA LEU A 205 4.36 -6.56 -2.62
C LEU A 205 4.09 -5.26 -1.86
N HIS A 206 2.81 -4.88 -1.79
CA HIS A 206 2.35 -3.73 -1.03
C HIS A 206 1.80 -4.18 0.33
N LEU A 207 2.59 -3.98 1.38
CA LEU A 207 2.28 -4.44 2.72
C LEU A 207 1.30 -3.51 3.46
N GLY A 208 0.55 -4.09 4.37
CA GLY A 208 -0.30 -3.37 5.31
C GLY A 208 -1.26 -4.31 6.02
N VAL A 209 -1.75 -3.88 7.18
CA VAL A 209 -2.83 -4.51 7.94
C VAL A 209 -4.08 -3.67 7.75
N THR A 210 -5.24 -4.29 7.46
CA THR A 210 -6.51 -3.58 7.34
C THR A 210 -7.21 -3.51 8.70
N GLU A 211 -8.04 -2.47 8.90
CA GLU A 211 -8.86 -2.34 10.11
C GLU A 211 -8.02 -2.43 11.40
N ALA A 212 -6.83 -1.80 11.37
CA ALA A 212 -5.89 -1.92 12.47
C ALA A 212 -6.34 -1.18 13.74
N GLY A 213 -7.21 -0.18 13.61
CA GLY A 213 -7.75 0.63 14.71
C GLY A 213 -7.18 2.04 14.77
N GLY A 214 -7.33 2.72 15.92
CA GLY A 214 -6.83 4.06 16.14
C GLY A 214 -5.30 4.14 16.19
N LEU A 215 -4.78 5.37 16.34
CA LEU A 215 -3.35 5.67 16.24
C LEU A 215 -2.46 4.71 17.04
N PHE A 216 -2.70 4.55 18.33
CA PHE A 216 -1.86 3.71 19.19
C PHE A 216 -1.95 2.23 18.83
N THR A 217 -3.15 1.66 18.88
CA THR A 217 -3.38 0.23 18.63
C THR A 217 -3.04 -0.15 17.19
N GLY A 218 -3.44 0.68 16.23
CA GLY A 218 -3.21 0.44 14.81
C GLY A 218 -1.73 0.52 14.43
N SER A 219 -0.97 1.44 15.05
CA SER A 219 0.48 1.52 14.86
C SER A 219 1.19 0.28 15.40
N ILE A 220 0.78 -0.24 16.56
CA ILE A 220 1.35 -1.48 17.13
C ILE A 220 1.07 -2.66 16.19
N LYS A 221 -0.19 -2.88 15.80
CA LYS A 221 -0.56 -3.97 14.89
C LYS A 221 0.19 -3.89 13.55
N SER A 222 0.26 -2.70 12.97
CA SER A 222 0.98 -2.46 11.72
C SER A 222 2.48 -2.69 11.86
N SER A 223 3.07 -2.25 12.97
CA SER A 223 4.50 -2.47 13.27
C SER A 223 4.84 -3.96 13.38
N ILE A 224 3.97 -4.75 14.00
CA ILE A 224 4.16 -6.20 14.10
C ILE A 224 4.05 -6.84 12.70
N GLY A 225 2.95 -6.61 11.98
CA GLY A 225 2.72 -7.29 10.70
C GLY A 225 3.67 -6.83 9.59
N ILE A 226 3.81 -5.52 9.39
CA ILE A 226 4.70 -4.95 8.37
C ILE A 226 6.16 -5.16 8.77
N GLY A 227 6.51 -4.90 10.04
CA GLY A 227 7.87 -5.00 10.54
C GLY A 227 8.43 -6.43 10.42
N GLN A 228 7.63 -7.44 10.77
CA GLN A 228 8.03 -8.84 10.63
C GLN A 228 8.35 -9.20 9.17
N LEU A 229 7.49 -8.84 8.22
CA LEU A 229 7.71 -9.11 6.80
C LEU A 229 8.95 -8.38 6.26
N LEU A 230 9.14 -7.11 6.63
CA LEU A 230 10.30 -6.34 6.23
C LEU A 230 11.61 -6.91 6.77
N MET A 231 11.63 -7.42 8.01
CA MET A 231 12.80 -8.11 8.58
C MET A 231 13.16 -9.39 7.79
N GLU A 232 12.17 -10.04 7.19
CA GLU A 232 12.35 -11.21 6.31
C GLU A 232 12.73 -10.83 4.86
N GLY A 233 12.83 -9.52 4.58
CA GLY A 233 13.12 -9.00 3.23
C GLY A 233 11.92 -8.97 2.30
N ILE A 234 10.70 -9.16 2.81
CA ILE A 234 9.45 -9.18 2.04
C ILE A 234 8.81 -7.80 2.09
N GLY A 235 8.50 -7.23 0.92
CA GLY A 235 7.77 -5.96 0.78
C GLY A 235 8.55 -4.86 0.08
N ASP A 236 7.85 -4.12 -0.76
CA ASP A 236 8.41 -3.08 -1.64
C ASP A 236 7.73 -1.72 -1.45
N THR A 237 6.54 -1.71 -0.91
CA THR A 237 5.80 -0.50 -0.54
C THR A 237 4.90 -0.81 0.65
N ILE A 238 4.69 0.16 1.53
CA ILE A 238 3.92 -0.03 2.76
C ILE A 238 2.80 1.01 2.87
N ARG A 239 1.71 0.63 3.54
CA ARG A 239 0.72 1.55 4.07
C ARG A 239 0.27 1.12 5.46
N VAL A 240 0.46 1.99 6.43
CA VAL A 240 -0.20 1.91 7.73
C VAL A 240 -1.63 2.43 7.54
N SER A 241 -2.63 1.72 8.06
CA SER A 241 -4.04 2.13 7.96
C SER A 241 -4.59 2.39 9.35
N LEU A 242 -4.95 3.63 9.62
CA LEU A 242 -5.38 4.09 10.95
C LEU A 242 -6.75 4.77 10.86
N SER A 243 -7.53 4.65 11.94
CA SER A 243 -8.67 5.52 12.21
C SER A 243 -8.15 6.79 12.92
N SER A 244 -7.37 7.61 12.18
CA SER A 244 -6.70 8.83 12.63
C SER A 244 -6.44 9.75 11.45
N ASP A 245 -5.76 10.88 11.66
CA ASP A 245 -5.29 11.74 10.58
C ASP A 245 -4.36 10.94 9.64
N PRO A 246 -4.56 11.02 8.30
CA PRO A 246 -3.70 10.32 7.35
C PRO A 246 -2.20 10.69 7.43
N VAL A 247 -1.85 11.85 7.96
CA VAL A 247 -0.47 12.25 8.26
C VAL A 247 0.17 11.32 9.28
N ASP A 248 -0.59 10.84 10.27
CA ASP A 248 -0.11 9.88 11.27
C ASP A 248 0.22 8.51 10.63
N GLU A 249 -0.48 8.11 9.56
CA GLU A 249 -0.15 6.89 8.80
C GLU A 249 1.26 6.98 8.20
N VAL A 250 1.61 8.15 7.65
CA VAL A 250 2.94 8.40 7.06
C VAL A 250 4.02 8.36 8.13
N LYS A 251 3.79 9.06 9.25
CA LYS A 251 4.72 9.06 10.40
C LYS A 251 4.97 7.65 10.91
N ALA A 252 3.89 6.90 11.18
CA ALA A 252 4.00 5.51 11.64
C ALA A 252 4.74 4.62 10.62
N GLY A 253 4.50 4.80 9.33
CA GLY A 253 5.22 4.11 8.26
C GLY A 253 6.72 4.38 8.29
N TYR A 254 7.13 5.64 8.44
CA TYR A 254 8.54 6.01 8.58
C TYR A 254 9.17 5.50 9.88
N GLU A 255 8.44 5.51 10.98
CA GLU A 255 8.97 4.96 12.25
C GLU A 255 9.22 3.45 12.16
N ILE A 256 8.37 2.69 11.44
CA ILE A 256 8.62 1.28 11.16
C ILE A 256 9.91 1.12 10.33
N LEU A 257 10.05 1.86 9.24
CA LEU A 257 11.24 1.77 8.36
C LEU A 257 12.52 2.21 9.07
N LYS A 258 12.44 3.28 9.87
CA LYS A 258 13.55 3.82 10.65
C LYS A 258 14.02 2.86 11.75
N SER A 259 13.07 2.24 12.47
CA SER A 259 13.37 1.25 13.50
C SER A 259 14.13 0.04 12.94
N LEU A 260 13.87 -0.33 11.69
CA LEU A 260 14.55 -1.41 10.99
C LEU A 260 15.84 -0.97 10.28
N GLY A 261 16.15 0.32 10.27
CA GLY A 261 17.31 0.88 9.56
C GLY A 261 17.20 0.79 8.04
N ILE A 262 15.99 0.66 7.49
CA ILE A 262 15.74 0.54 6.04
C ILE A 262 15.72 1.91 5.39
N ARG A 263 14.98 2.84 5.98
CA ARG A 263 14.83 4.21 5.50
C ARG A 263 14.50 5.12 6.68
N SER A 264 15.06 6.30 6.71
CA SER A 264 14.83 7.26 7.79
C SER A 264 14.32 8.60 7.26
N ARG A 265 13.49 9.25 8.06
CA ARG A 265 13.07 10.62 7.91
C ARG A 265 13.09 11.28 9.29
N GLY A 266 13.63 12.50 9.36
CA GLY A 266 13.80 13.21 10.62
C GLY A 266 14.87 12.62 11.52
N VAL A 267 14.86 13.03 12.77
CA VAL A 267 15.86 12.65 13.81
C VAL A 267 15.51 11.29 14.40
N ASN A 268 16.52 10.52 14.75
CA ASN A 268 16.33 9.32 15.57
C ASN A 268 16.60 9.67 17.03
N ILE A 269 15.54 9.72 17.82
CA ILE A 269 15.63 10.04 19.25
C ILE A 269 15.89 8.75 20.02
N ILE A 270 16.99 8.67 20.74
CA ILE A 270 17.32 7.62 21.67
C ILE A 270 17.31 8.23 23.07
N SER A 271 16.35 7.81 23.89
CA SER A 271 16.23 8.33 25.26
C SER A 271 16.16 7.19 26.28
N CYS A 272 16.75 7.43 27.44
CA CYS A 272 16.58 6.58 28.60
C CYS A 272 15.13 6.72 29.10
N PRO A 273 14.49 5.63 29.60
CA PRO A 273 13.18 5.75 30.23
C PRO A 273 13.24 6.68 31.45
N SER A 274 12.19 7.47 31.63
CA SER A 274 12.03 8.32 32.81
C SER A 274 11.92 7.46 34.08
N CYS A 275 12.84 7.66 35.03
CA CYS A 275 12.86 6.92 36.31
C CYS A 275 13.40 7.82 37.42
N ALA A 276 13.45 7.29 38.67
CA ALA A 276 13.92 8.05 39.84
C ALA A 276 15.36 8.57 39.77
N ARG A 277 16.17 8.12 38.79
CA ARG A 277 17.55 8.57 38.57
C ARG A 277 17.69 9.66 37.50
N GLN A 278 16.59 10.15 36.95
CA GLN A 278 16.63 11.23 35.95
C GLN A 278 17.13 12.53 36.58
N ALA A 279 18.02 13.23 35.87
CA ALA A 279 18.58 14.51 36.28
C ALA A 279 17.89 15.71 35.60
N PHE A 280 16.96 15.46 34.67
CA PHE A 280 16.23 16.48 33.91
C PHE A 280 14.87 15.91 33.43
N PRO A 281 13.93 16.75 33.02
CA PRO A 281 12.60 16.29 32.60
C PRO A 281 12.64 15.59 31.22
N VAL A 282 13.01 14.30 31.22
CA VAL A 282 13.20 13.48 30.02
C VAL A 282 11.94 13.46 29.15
N ILE A 283 10.74 13.31 29.75
CA ILE A 283 9.47 13.24 29.03
C ILE A 283 9.19 14.52 28.22
N GLU A 284 9.46 15.69 28.82
CA GLU A 284 9.25 16.97 28.16
C GLU A 284 10.30 17.25 27.09
N THR A 285 11.53 16.77 27.30
CA THR A 285 12.63 16.94 26.35
C THR A 285 12.48 16.10 25.09
N VAL A 286 11.76 14.97 25.18
CA VAL A 286 11.56 14.02 24.07
C VAL A 286 10.31 14.35 23.26
N LYS A 287 9.37 15.13 23.79
CA LYS A 287 8.20 15.62 23.03
C LYS A 287 8.58 16.69 22.02
#